data_a222591414a3739da3639569d44df573
#
_entry.id   a222591414a3739da3639569d44df573
#
_cell.length_a   1.000
_cell.length_b   1.000
_cell.length_c   1.000
_cell.angle_alpha   90.00
_cell.angle_beta   90.00
_cell.angle_gamma   90.00
#
_symmetry.space_group_name_H-M   'P 1'
#
loop_
_entity.id
_entity.type
_entity.pdbx_description
1 polymer ?
#
loop_
_entity_poly.entity_id
_entity_poly.type
_entity_poly.pdbx_seq_one_letter_code
_entity_poly.pdbx_strand_id
1 'polypeptide(L)'
;MNLKGILQHKSDRDQLFIFILIIFISTFFGTLLSAFVVEDISFLKSDVLNPENISQLKILQLITSIFIFIVPPFVYSYFVGGNIFRNFGFSRNINRQSVMLVLIMVLFIQPFVVYSMQWNVSIIQSLSDIFPSLIQSMEQMEESAKEITTAFLKMDDLTDLFFNLFLIAVIPAIGEELLFRGVIQKKLQSMMTNPHLAIIITSFVFSAIHMQFFGFLPRFLLGILL
;
A
#
# COMPACT_ATOMS: atom_id res chain seq x y z
N MET A 1 29.88 15.71 1.52
CA MET A 1 29.77 14.59 0.55
C MET A 1 28.40 14.68 -0.12
N ASN A 2 28.34 14.80 -1.44
CA ASN A 2 27.06 14.91 -2.14
C ASN A 2 26.53 13.48 -2.38
N LEU A 3 25.47 13.09 -1.69
CA LEU A 3 24.88 11.75 -1.77
C LEU A 3 23.94 11.59 -2.98
N LYS A 4 23.61 12.67 -3.67
CA LYS A 4 22.73 12.65 -4.86
C LYS A 4 23.40 11.85 -5.99
N GLY A 5 22.70 10.84 -6.49
CA GLY A 5 23.18 9.99 -7.59
C GLY A 5 24.18 8.92 -7.19
N ILE A 6 24.44 8.70 -5.89
CA ILE A 6 25.40 7.67 -5.41
C ILE A 6 25.05 6.25 -5.87
N LEU A 7 23.77 5.99 -6.15
CA LEU A 7 23.29 4.70 -6.63
C LEU A 7 23.22 4.59 -8.15
N GLN A 8 23.49 5.67 -8.90
CA GLN A 8 23.31 5.70 -10.35
C GLN A 8 24.09 4.61 -11.09
N HIS A 9 25.27 4.26 -10.59
CA HIS A 9 26.18 3.27 -11.20
C HIS A 9 26.11 1.88 -10.56
N LYS A 10 25.18 1.68 -9.58
CA LYS A 10 24.99 0.38 -8.96
C LYS A 10 24.09 -0.51 -9.81
N SER A 11 24.28 -1.83 -9.68
CA SER A 11 23.40 -2.81 -10.35
C SER A 11 21.94 -2.64 -9.89
N ASP A 12 20.98 -3.04 -10.74
CA ASP A 12 19.55 -2.98 -10.37
C ASP A 12 19.23 -3.84 -9.14
N ARG A 13 19.96 -4.94 -8.95
CA ARG A 13 19.85 -5.79 -7.75
C ARG A 13 20.30 -5.04 -6.50
N ASP A 14 21.44 -4.38 -6.54
CA ASP A 14 21.94 -3.60 -5.40
C ASP A 14 21.02 -2.43 -5.09
N GLN A 15 20.52 -1.76 -6.13
CA GLN A 15 19.56 -0.66 -5.97
C GLN A 15 18.25 -1.14 -5.32
N LEU A 16 17.72 -2.29 -5.72
CA LEU A 16 16.51 -2.87 -5.11
C LEU A 16 16.77 -3.27 -3.65
N PHE A 17 17.92 -3.88 -3.34
CA PHE A 17 18.29 -4.23 -1.98
C PHE A 17 18.41 -2.99 -1.09
N ILE A 18 19.09 -1.93 -1.56
CA ILE A 18 19.21 -0.67 -0.84
C ILE A 18 17.83 -0.02 -0.66
N PHE A 19 16.94 -0.10 -1.67
CA PHE A 19 15.58 0.40 -1.53
C PHE A 19 14.80 -0.31 -0.42
N ILE A 20 14.90 -1.64 -0.33
CA ILE A 20 14.30 -2.41 0.76
C ILE A 20 14.85 -1.95 2.12
N LEU A 21 16.18 -1.73 2.22
CA LEU A 21 16.78 -1.19 3.45
C LEU A 21 16.25 0.22 3.80
N ILE A 22 16.07 1.07 2.80
CA ILE A 22 15.47 2.41 3.01
C ILE A 22 14.04 2.28 3.55
N ILE A 23 13.24 1.33 3.05
CA ILE A 23 11.89 1.06 3.58
C ILE A 23 11.97 0.69 5.07
N PHE A 24 12.83 -0.27 5.44
CA PHE A 24 12.97 -0.69 6.84
C PHE A 24 13.41 0.46 7.75
N ILE A 25 14.42 1.22 7.34
CA ILE A 25 14.93 2.36 8.10
C ILE A 25 13.82 3.43 8.25
N SER A 26 13.14 3.76 7.15
CA SER A 26 12.05 4.74 7.17
C SER A 26 10.91 4.28 8.09
N THR A 27 10.48 3.02 7.98
CA THR A 27 9.45 2.44 8.85
C THR A 27 9.85 2.52 10.32
N PHE A 28 11.10 2.19 10.64
CA PHE A 28 11.63 2.32 12.01
C PHE A 28 11.51 3.76 12.54
N PHE A 29 11.94 4.75 11.75
CA PHE A 29 11.80 6.15 12.15
C PHE A 29 10.33 6.60 12.23
N GLY A 30 9.46 6.13 11.33
CA GLY A 30 8.03 6.38 11.40
C GLY A 30 7.40 5.83 12.68
N THR A 31 7.75 4.59 13.05
CA THR A 31 7.29 3.98 14.30
C THR A 31 7.81 4.73 15.53
N LEU A 32 9.08 5.12 15.51
CA LEU A 32 9.67 5.91 16.59
C LEU A 32 8.94 7.27 16.74
N LEU A 33 8.72 7.97 15.63
CA LEU A 33 7.98 9.24 15.64
C LEU A 33 6.54 9.05 16.14
N SER A 34 5.88 7.98 15.73
CA SER A 34 4.53 7.65 16.22
C SER A 34 4.50 7.47 17.73
N ALA A 35 5.52 6.83 18.31
CA ALA A 35 5.62 6.62 19.74
C ALA A 35 5.84 7.92 20.55
N PHE A 36 6.36 8.98 19.90
CA PHE A 36 6.48 10.30 20.51
C PHE A 36 5.22 11.16 20.38
N VAL A 37 4.46 10.98 19.29
CA VAL A 37 3.28 11.79 18.99
C VAL A 37 2.03 11.23 19.67
N VAL A 38 1.96 9.91 19.81
CA VAL A 38 0.86 9.22 20.49
C VAL A 38 1.27 8.98 21.94
N GLU A 39 0.70 9.78 22.86
CA GLU A 39 1.13 9.81 24.27
C GLU A 39 0.93 8.49 25.00
N ASP A 40 -0.11 7.75 24.65
CA ASP A 40 -0.40 6.46 25.26
C ASP A 40 -0.73 5.41 24.17
N ILE A 41 0.15 4.41 24.02
CA ILE A 41 -0.04 3.31 23.08
C ILE A 41 -0.79 2.13 23.73
N SER A 42 -1.09 2.20 25.03
CA SER A 42 -1.72 1.09 25.76
C SER A 42 -3.13 0.79 25.27
N PHE A 43 -3.82 1.79 24.68
CA PHE A 43 -5.14 1.60 24.07
C PHE A 43 -5.16 0.57 22.92
N LEU A 44 -4.02 0.33 22.26
CA LEU A 44 -3.91 -0.70 21.22
C LEU A 44 -4.18 -2.12 21.75
N LYS A 45 -4.14 -2.31 23.06
CA LYS A 45 -4.34 -3.61 23.71
C LYS A 45 -5.76 -3.80 24.28
N SER A 46 -6.49 -2.74 24.55
CA SER A 46 -7.70 -2.85 25.37
C SER A 46 -8.95 -2.14 24.81
N ASP A 47 -8.81 -1.03 24.11
CA ASP A 47 -9.99 -0.20 23.78
C ASP A 47 -9.80 0.63 22.51
N VAL A 48 -9.44 -0.06 21.43
CA VAL A 48 -9.08 0.55 20.13
C VAL A 48 -10.24 1.36 19.54
N LEU A 49 -11.47 0.97 19.81
CA LEU A 49 -12.68 1.56 19.20
C LEU A 49 -13.28 2.73 19.97
N ASN A 50 -12.67 3.14 21.09
CA ASN A 50 -13.07 4.36 21.79
C ASN A 50 -12.83 5.59 20.89
N PRO A 51 -13.78 6.55 20.78
CA PRO A 51 -13.64 7.73 19.92
C PRO A 51 -12.35 8.53 20.10
N GLU A 52 -11.85 8.68 21.33
CA GLU A 52 -10.58 9.35 21.62
C GLU A 52 -9.39 8.60 21.01
N ASN A 53 -9.40 7.27 21.08
CA ASN A 53 -8.36 6.40 20.56
C ASN A 53 -8.38 6.35 19.03
N ILE A 54 -9.56 6.48 18.40
CA ILE A 54 -9.69 6.53 16.94
C ILE A 54 -8.92 7.71 16.35
N SER A 55 -8.96 8.89 16.97
CA SER A 55 -8.18 10.04 16.51
C SER A 55 -6.68 9.79 16.56
N GLN A 56 -6.20 9.16 17.63
CA GLN A 56 -4.80 8.78 17.78
C GLN A 56 -4.40 7.71 16.76
N LEU A 57 -5.27 6.73 16.48
CA LEU A 57 -5.07 5.73 15.43
C LEU A 57 -4.96 6.35 14.04
N LYS A 58 -5.79 7.34 13.72
CA LYS A 58 -5.71 8.06 12.44
C LYS A 58 -4.38 8.79 12.28
N ILE A 59 -3.86 9.42 13.34
CA ILE A 59 -2.55 10.07 13.33
C ILE A 59 -1.43 9.04 13.16
N LEU A 60 -1.50 7.92 13.88
CA LEU A 60 -0.56 6.81 13.76
C LEU A 60 -0.55 6.23 12.36
N GLN A 61 -1.73 6.00 11.78
CA GLN A 61 -1.89 5.54 10.39
C GLN A 61 -1.30 6.54 9.39
N LEU A 62 -1.51 7.84 9.60
CA LEU A 62 -0.95 8.90 8.75
C LEU A 62 0.58 8.87 8.74
N ILE A 63 1.18 8.87 9.93
CA ILE A 63 2.64 8.85 10.08
C ILE A 63 3.22 7.58 9.45
N THR A 64 2.69 6.41 9.80
CA THR A 64 3.19 5.13 9.30
C THR A 64 3.04 5.03 7.79
N SER A 65 1.91 5.44 7.20
CA SER A 65 1.69 5.44 5.75
C SER A 65 2.70 6.33 5.02
N ILE A 66 2.98 7.53 5.53
CA ILE A 66 3.98 8.43 4.94
C ILE A 66 5.37 7.81 4.98
N PHE A 67 5.77 7.25 6.13
CA PHE A 67 7.11 6.68 6.30
C PHE A 67 7.31 5.34 5.60
N ILE A 68 6.24 4.56 5.35
CA ILE A 68 6.32 3.31 4.60
C ILE A 68 6.25 3.56 3.09
N PHE A 69 5.31 4.41 2.62
CA PHE A 69 4.97 4.48 1.21
C PHE A 69 5.48 5.73 0.50
N ILE A 70 5.64 6.86 1.19
CA ILE A 70 6.01 8.14 0.56
C ILE A 70 7.52 8.40 0.71
N VAL A 71 8.03 8.38 1.93
CA VAL A 71 9.44 8.73 2.20
C VAL A 71 10.43 7.84 1.43
N PRO A 72 10.32 6.49 1.44
CA PRO A 72 11.32 5.64 0.79
C PRO A 72 11.48 5.87 -0.72
N PRO A 73 10.42 5.98 -1.54
CA PRO A 73 10.57 6.29 -2.97
C PRO A 73 11.27 7.62 -3.21
N PHE A 74 10.99 8.66 -2.42
CA PHE A 74 11.63 9.97 -2.60
C PHE A 74 13.12 9.92 -2.22
N VAL A 75 13.46 9.30 -1.08
CA VAL A 75 14.85 9.11 -0.64
C VAL A 75 15.62 8.28 -1.67
N TYR A 76 15.03 7.20 -2.15
CA TYR A 76 15.63 6.36 -3.20
C TYR A 76 15.86 7.16 -4.50
N SER A 77 14.86 7.91 -4.96
CA SER A 77 14.97 8.73 -6.17
C SER A 77 16.08 9.79 -6.05
N TYR A 78 16.27 10.35 -4.86
CA TYR A 78 17.40 11.26 -4.58
C TYR A 78 18.74 10.54 -4.72
N PHE A 79 18.87 9.32 -4.18
CA PHE A 79 20.11 8.54 -4.26
C PHE A 79 20.41 7.99 -5.66
N VAL A 80 19.40 7.71 -6.47
CA VAL A 80 19.58 7.34 -7.88
C VAL A 80 19.95 8.56 -8.72
N GLY A 81 19.48 9.74 -8.32
CA GLY A 81 19.71 10.99 -9.04
C GLY A 81 18.68 11.21 -10.16
N GLY A 82 18.89 12.30 -10.93
CA GLY A 82 17.95 12.72 -11.97
C GLY A 82 16.80 13.58 -11.45
N ASN A 83 15.73 13.62 -12.22
CA ASN A 83 14.52 14.37 -11.88
C ASN A 83 13.49 13.41 -11.26
N ILE A 84 13.08 13.69 -10.03
CA ILE A 84 12.12 12.87 -9.26
C ILE A 84 10.82 12.64 -10.03
N PHE A 85 10.26 13.70 -10.61
CA PHE A 85 9.00 13.60 -11.37
C PHE A 85 9.13 12.70 -12.60
N ARG A 86 10.29 12.77 -13.29
CA ARG A 86 10.59 11.88 -14.42
C ARG A 86 10.82 10.44 -13.96
N ASN A 87 11.50 10.26 -12.85
CA ASN A 87 11.77 8.91 -12.31
C ASN A 87 10.46 8.16 -12.00
N PHE A 88 9.42 8.85 -11.54
CA PHE A 88 8.10 8.27 -11.25
C PHE A 88 7.10 8.36 -12.42
N GLY A 89 7.47 8.97 -13.54
CA GLY A 89 6.59 9.05 -14.71
C GLY A 89 5.57 10.19 -14.69
N PHE A 90 5.64 11.11 -13.72
CA PHE A 90 4.76 12.29 -13.62
C PHE A 90 4.96 13.33 -14.72
N SER A 91 5.93 13.13 -15.62
CA SER A 91 6.22 14.05 -16.71
C SER A 91 5.28 13.91 -17.93
N ARG A 92 4.37 12.94 -17.91
CA ARG A 92 3.41 12.75 -19.01
C ARG A 92 2.19 13.64 -18.82
N ASN A 93 1.82 14.36 -19.88
CA ASN A 93 0.57 15.11 -19.89
C ASN A 93 -0.62 14.14 -19.84
N ILE A 94 -1.48 14.33 -18.84
CA ILE A 94 -2.74 13.61 -18.72
C ILE A 94 -3.73 14.28 -19.65
N ASN A 95 -4.21 13.57 -20.65
CA ASN A 95 -5.24 14.09 -21.53
C ASN A 95 -6.65 13.75 -20.99
N ARG A 96 -7.65 14.55 -21.42
CA ARG A 96 -9.03 14.38 -20.98
C ARG A 96 -9.61 12.99 -21.32
N GLN A 97 -9.19 12.41 -22.45
CA GLN A 97 -9.63 11.08 -22.86
C GLN A 97 -9.14 9.98 -21.92
N SER A 98 -7.88 10.07 -21.46
CA SER A 98 -7.35 9.12 -20.46
C SER A 98 -8.13 9.18 -19.15
N VAL A 99 -8.50 10.39 -18.69
CA VAL A 99 -9.30 10.55 -17.47
C VAL A 99 -10.69 9.90 -17.65
N MET A 100 -11.35 10.16 -18.78
CA MET A 100 -12.66 9.55 -19.09
C MET A 100 -12.57 8.02 -19.15
N LEU A 101 -11.53 7.47 -19.79
CA LEU A 101 -11.33 6.03 -19.86
C LEU A 101 -11.15 5.39 -18.48
N VAL A 102 -10.37 6.03 -17.61
CA VAL A 102 -10.19 5.57 -16.22
C VAL A 102 -11.51 5.58 -15.46
N LEU A 103 -12.32 6.64 -15.57
CA LEU A 103 -13.63 6.71 -14.92
C LEU A 103 -14.58 5.61 -15.42
N ILE A 104 -14.62 5.38 -16.73
CA ILE A 104 -15.39 4.29 -17.33
C ILE A 104 -14.90 2.94 -16.82
N MET A 105 -13.58 2.72 -16.80
CA MET A 105 -12.99 1.47 -16.33
C MET A 105 -13.35 1.20 -14.86
N VAL A 106 -13.31 2.21 -13.98
CA VAL A 106 -13.69 2.09 -12.56
C VAL A 106 -15.16 1.64 -12.42
N LEU A 107 -16.05 2.13 -13.26
CA LEU A 107 -17.46 1.70 -13.23
C LEU A 107 -17.64 0.25 -13.70
N PHE A 108 -16.99 -0.13 -14.80
CA PHE A 108 -17.15 -1.46 -15.39
C PHE A 108 -16.36 -2.57 -14.71
N ILE A 109 -15.33 -2.24 -13.89
CA ILE A 109 -14.53 -3.23 -13.18
C ILE A 109 -15.24 -3.81 -11.95
N GLN A 110 -16.30 -3.16 -11.44
CA GLN A 110 -17.01 -3.56 -10.22
C GLN A 110 -17.54 -5.01 -10.26
N PRO A 111 -18.20 -5.48 -11.32
CA PRO A 111 -18.62 -6.88 -11.39
C PRO A 111 -17.44 -7.85 -11.29
N PHE A 112 -16.32 -7.54 -11.96
CA PHE A 112 -15.11 -8.35 -11.90
C PHE A 112 -14.55 -8.45 -10.47
N VAL A 113 -14.53 -7.33 -9.73
CA VAL A 113 -14.10 -7.30 -8.32
C VAL A 113 -15.00 -8.19 -7.47
N VAL A 114 -16.33 -8.08 -7.63
CA VAL A 114 -17.30 -8.89 -6.87
C VAL A 114 -17.13 -10.38 -7.16
N TYR A 115 -17.03 -10.78 -8.42
CA TYR A 115 -16.85 -12.20 -8.78
C TYR A 115 -15.50 -12.75 -8.29
N SER A 116 -14.41 -12.00 -8.44
CA SER A 116 -13.10 -12.42 -7.97
C SER A 116 -13.05 -12.55 -6.45
N MET A 117 -13.79 -11.69 -5.73
CA MET A 117 -13.93 -11.79 -4.28
C MET A 117 -14.71 -13.05 -3.87
N GLN A 118 -15.81 -13.38 -4.54
CA GLN A 118 -16.57 -14.61 -4.30
C GLN A 118 -15.71 -15.86 -4.55
N TRP A 119 -14.92 -15.89 -5.61
CA TRP A 119 -13.97 -16.98 -5.86
C TRP A 119 -12.91 -17.09 -4.76
N ASN A 120 -12.37 -15.97 -4.33
CA ASN A 120 -11.39 -15.95 -3.25
C ASN A 120 -11.95 -16.53 -1.96
N VAL A 121 -13.17 -16.12 -1.57
CA VAL A 121 -13.87 -16.65 -0.39
C VAL A 121 -14.11 -18.16 -0.54
N SER A 122 -14.58 -18.64 -1.70
CA SER A 122 -14.80 -20.05 -1.95
C SER A 122 -13.52 -20.89 -1.85
N ILE A 123 -12.39 -20.36 -2.35
CA ILE A 123 -11.07 -21.01 -2.22
C ILE A 123 -10.68 -21.11 -0.73
N ILE A 124 -10.79 -20.04 0.03
CA ILE A 124 -10.45 -20.02 1.45
C ILE A 124 -11.32 -21.02 2.22
N GLN A 125 -12.64 -21.01 1.98
CA GLN A 125 -13.57 -21.93 2.62
C GLN A 125 -13.27 -23.40 2.29
N SER A 126 -12.86 -23.72 1.07
CA SER A 126 -12.47 -25.09 0.70
C SER A 126 -11.21 -25.59 1.42
N LEU A 127 -10.39 -24.68 1.95
CA LEU A 127 -9.21 -24.99 2.73
C LEU A 127 -9.46 -25.06 4.24
N SER A 128 -10.66 -24.70 4.70
CA SER A 128 -10.99 -24.63 6.14
C SER A 128 -10.88 -25.97 6.84
N ASP A 129 -11.25 -27.06 6.15
CA ASP A 129 -11.16 -28.42 6.72
C ASP A 129 -9.71 -28.92 6.81
N ILE A 130 -8.82 -28.41 5.95
CA ILE A 130 -7.42 -28.82 5.89
C ILE A 130 -6.57 -27.99 6.87
N PHE A 131 -6.85 -26.67 6.96
CA PHE A 131 -6.08 -25.72 7.75
C PHE A 131 -6.96 -24.86 8.67
N PRO A 132 -7.74 -25.46 9.60
CA PRO A 132 -8.75 -24.72 10.38
C PRO A 132 -8.16 -23.59 11.22
N SER A 133 -7.02 -23.79 11.89
CA SER A 133 -6.38 -22.77 12.73
C SER A 133 -5.85 -21.58 11.92
N LEU A 134 -5.35 -21.84 10.71
CA LEU A 134 -4.88 -20.79 9.81
C LEU A 134 -6.06 -19.94 9.32
N ILE A 135 -7.12 -20.57 8.86
CA ILE A 135 -8.32 -19.87 8.37
C ILE A 135 -8.95 -19.04 9.50
N GLN A 136 -9.06 -19.58 10.71
CA GLN A 136 -9.56 -18.85 11.87
C GLN A 136 -8.71 -17.59 12.16
N SER A 137 -7.37 -17.69 12.04
CA SER A 137 -6.50 -16.54 12.21
C SER A 137 -6.72 -15.49 11.12
N MET A 138 -6.92 -15.92 9.86
CA MET A 138 -7.22 -15.02 8.73
C MET A 138 -8.56 -14.30 8.93
N GLU A 139 -9.59 -14.99 9.43
CA GLU A 139 -10.90 -14.41 9.75
C GLU A 139 -10.80 -13.37 10.87
N GLN A 140 -10.04 -13.66 11.92
CA GLN A 140 -9.81 -12.70 13.01
C GLN A 140 -9.09 -11.44 12.53
N MET A 141 -8.09 -11.58 11.66
CA MET A 141 -7.39 -10.43 11.08
C MET A 141 -8.31 -9.59 10.18
N GLU A 142 -9.16 -10.23 9.39
CA GLU A 142 -10.14 -9.55 8.53
C GLU A 142 -11.18 -8.80 9.36
N GLU A 143 -11.74 -9.41 10.42
CA GLU A 143 -12.72 -8.75 11.29
C GLU A 143 -12.11 -7.55 12.02
N SER A 144 -10.88 -7.70 12.56
CA SER A 144 -10.17 -6.58 13.19
C SER A 144 -9.92 -5.43 12.21
N ALA A 145 -9.52 -5.74 10.97
CA ALA A 145 -9.32 -4.71 9.93
C ALA A 145 -10.63 -4.00 9.56
N LYS A 146 -11.73 -4.76 9.48
CA LYS A 146 -13.06 -4.24 9.20
C LYS A 146 -13.59 -3.33 10.33
N GLU A 147 -13.38 -3.72 11.59
CA GLU A 147 -13.75 -2.91 12.75
C GLU A 147 -13.03 -1.57 12.74
N ILE A 148 -11.71 -1.57 12.56
CA ILE A 148 -10.90 -0.35 12.48
C ILE A 148 -11.35 0.52 11.29
N THR A 149 -11.56 -0.08 10.12
CA THR A 149 -12.00 0.65 8.93
C THR A 149 -13.38 1.29 9.16
N THR A 150 -14.31 0.54 9.76
CA THR A 150 -15.66 1.04 10.08
C THR A 150 -15.59 2.20 11.08
N ALA A 151 -14.70 2.11 12.07
CA ALA A 151 -14.48 3.19 13.03
C ALA A 151 -13.91 4.44 12.36
N PHE A 152 -12.97 4.29 11.41
CA PHE A 152 -12.41 5.41 10.64
C PHE A 152 -13.43 6.10 9.75
N LEU A 153 -14.41 5.35 9.23
CA LEU A 153 -15.47 5.87 8.36
C LEU A 153 -16.59 6.59 9.12
N LYS A 154 -16.60 6.58 10.46
CA LYS A 154 -17.49 7.44 11.23
C LYS A 154 -17.06 8.90 11.04
N MET A 155 -17.98 9.71 10.56
CA MET A 155 -17.76 11.11 10.20
C MET A 155 -18.93 11.95 10.72
N ASP A 156 -18.61 13.00 11.45
CA ASP A 156 -19.61 13.89 12.02
C ASP A 156 -19.78 15.17 11.16
N ASP A 157 -18.72 15.53 10.39
CA ASP A 157 -18.73 16.70 9.54
C ASP A 157 -17.95 16.50 8.22
N LEU A 158 -17.93 17.55 7.38
CA LEU A 158 -17.20 17.54 6.10
C LEU A 158 -15.68 17.52 6.29
N THR A 159 -15.17 18.02 7.40
CA THR A 159 -13.72 18.01 7.69
C THR A 159 -13.26 16.58 7.91
N ASP A 160 -14.02 15.80 8.66
CA ASP A 160 -13.78 14.38 8.87
C ASP A 160 -13.81 13.60 7.54
N LEU A 161 -14.77 13.91 6.68
CA LEU A 161 -14.87 13.30 5.35
C LEU A 161 -13.59 13.55 4.53
N PHE A 162 -13.13 14.80 4.43
CA PHE A 162 -11.92 15.13 3.68
C PHE A 162 -10.67 14.53 4.30
N PHE A 163 -10.57 14.55 5.63
CA PHE A 163 -9.44 13.94 6.33
C PHE A 163 -9.39 12.42 6.12
N ASN A 164 -10.51 11.73 6.26
CA ASN A 164 -10.61 10.29 6.03
C ASN A 164 -10.33 9.93 4.57
N LEU A 165 -10.86 10.67 3.61
CA LEU A 165 -10.56 10.47 2.20
C LEU A 165 -9.06 10.62 1.91
N PHE A 166 -8.41 11.62 2.49
CA PHE A 166 -6.99 11.84 2.36
C PHE A 166 -6.18 10.71 2.98
N LEU A 167 -6.54 10.28 4.20
CA LEU A 167 -5.84 9.26 4.96
C LEU A 167 -5.98 7.86 4.37
N ILE A 168 -7.22 7.47 3.98
CA ILE A 168 -7.54 6.08 3.61
C ILE A 168 -7.39 5.87 2.10
N ALA A 169 -7.58 6.89 1.27
CA ALA A 169 -7.55 6.76 -0.17
C ALA A 169 -6.36 7.45 -0.83
N VAL A 170 -6.17 8.76 -0.60
CA VAL A 170 -5.18 9.54 -1.37
C VAL A 170 -3.75 9.15 -1.02
N ILE A 171 -3.40 9.11 0.26
CA ILE A 171 -2.03 8.78 0.70
C ILE A 171 -1.65 7.35 0.32
N PRO A 172 -2.46 6.31 0.62
CA PRO A 172 -2.13 4.96 0.19
C PRO A 172 -2.05 4.85 -1.33
N ALA A 173 -3.02 5.33 -2.08
CA ALA A 173 -3.04 5.20 -3.53
C ALA A 173 -1.78 5.79 -4.19
N ILE A 174 -1.38 7.01 -3.80
CA ILE A 174 -0.16 7.65 -4.33
C ILE A 174 1.08 6.91 -3.84
N GLY A 175 1.16 6.61 -2.56
CA GLY A 175 2.35 6.02 -1.96
C GLY A 175 2.62 4.60 -2.44
N GLU A 176 1.59 3.77 -2.51
CA GLU A 176 1.68 2.42 -3.03
C GLU A 176 2.08 2.41 -4.50
N GLU A 177 1.52 3.33 -5.31
CA GLU A 177 1.90 3.47 -6.71
C GLU A 177 3.37 3.87 -6.88
N LEU A 178 3.84 4.81 -6.06
CA LEU A 178 5.25 5.22 -6.05
C LEU A 178 6.19 4.08 -5.65
N LEU A 179 5.83 3.34 -4.61
CA LEU A 179 6.65 2.28 -4.05
C LEU A 179 6.66 1.06 -4.97
N PHE A 180 5.48 0.54 -5.33
CA PHE A 180 5.37 -0.70 -6.08
C PHE A 180 5.65 -0.49 -7.57
N ARG A 181 4.94 0.41 -8.24
CA ARG A 181 5.10 0.63 -9.68
C ARG A 181 6.22 1.60 -10.01
N GLY A 182 6.43 2.59 -9.14
CA GLY A 182 7.50 3.56 -9.30
C GLY A 182 8.90 2.99 -9.13
N VAL A 183 9.10 2.03 -8.22
CA VAL A 183 10.42 1.47 -7.90
C VAL A 183 10.47 -0.04 -8.07
N ILE A 184 9.72 -0.82 -7.28
CA ILE A 184 9.87 -2.28 -7.20
C ILE A 184 9.66 -2.93 -8.57
N GLN A 185 8.53 -2.67 -9.21
CA GLN A 185 8.19 -3.26 -10.50
C GLN A 185 9.20 -2.89 -11.59
N LYS A 186 9.61 -1.62 -11.66
CA LYS A 186 10.62 -1.17 -12.63
C LYS A 186 11.96 -1.90 -12.45
N LYS A 187 12.39 -2.08 -11.20
CA LYS A 187 13.64 -2.80 -10.91
C LYS A 187 13.53 -4.28 -11.22
N LEU A 188 12.41 -4.91 -10.90
CA LEU A 188 12.17 -6.31 -11.28
C LEU A 188 12.12 -6.47 -12.81
N GLN A 189 11.46 -5.57 -13.53
CA GLN A 189 11.43 -5.60 -15.00
C GLN A 189 12.81 -5.47 -15.62
N SER A 190 13.69 -4.63 -15.10
CA SER A 190 15.06 -4.50 -15.61
C SER A 190 15.96 -5.71 -15.30
N MET A 191 15.61 -6.49 -14.26
CA MET A 191 16.37 -7.67 -13.85
C MET A 191 15.89 -8.98 -14.50
N MET A 192 14.66 -8.98 -15.03
CA MET A 192 14.02 -10.18 -15.56
C MET A 192 13.94 -10.15 -17.09
N THR A 193 14.15 -11.31 -17.72
CA THR A 193 14.00 -11.46 -19.16
C THR A 193 12.54 -11.27 -19.62
N ASN A 194 11.59 -11.68 -18.77
CA ASN A 194 10.15 -11.53 -19.03
C ASN A 194 9.57 -10.43 -18.14
N PRO A 195 9.19 -9.25 -18.69
CA PRO A 195 8.63 -8.15 -17.92
C PRO A 195 7.26 -8.48 -17.29
N HIS A 196 6.49 -9.41 -17.87
CA HIS A 196 5.20 -9.82 -17.30
C HIS A 196 5.37 -10.56 -15.98
N LEU A 197 6.47 -11.31 -15.81
CA LEU A 197 6.76 -11.97 -14.53
C LEU A 197 7.00 -10.94 -13.42
N ALA A 198 7.65 -9.83 -13.73
CA ALA A 198 7.82 -8.74 -12.75
C ALA A 198 6.48 -8.14 -12.31
N ILE A 199 5.52 -7.98 -13.23
CA ILE A 199 4.17 -7.50 -12.91
C ILE A 199 3.49 -8.50 -11.96
N ILE A 200 3.50 -9.79 -12.30
CA ILE A 200 2.87 -10.84 -11.48
C ILE A 200 3.47 -10.86 -10.07
N ILE A 201 4.80 -10.86 -9.94
CA ILE A 201 5.48 -10.86 -8.64
C ILE A 201 5.14 -9.60 -7.85
N THR A 202 5.19 -8.43 -8.48
CA THR A 202 4.87 -7.17 -7.80
C THR A 202 3.42 -7.15 -7.32
N SER A 203 2.47 -7.60 -8.14
CA SER A 203 1.06 -7.66 -7.79
C SER A 203 0.78 -8.68 -6.68
N PHE A 204 1.49 -9.82 -6.69
CA PHE A 204 1.41 -10.80 -5.61
C PHE A 204 1.89 -10.23 -4.29
N VAL A 205 3.09 -9.63 -4.27
CA VAL A 205 3.65 -9.01 -3.06
C VAL A 205 2.75 -7.87 -2.58
N PHE A 206 2.27 -7.02 -3.50
CA PHE A 206 1.32 -5.95 -3.20
C PHE A 206 0.07 -6.46 -2.50
N SER A 207 -0.54 -7.54 -3.01
CA SER A 207 -1.72 -8.12 -2.37
C SER A 207 -1.42 -8.78 -1.03
N ALA A 208 -0.27 -9.46 -0.92
CA ALA A 208 0.12 -10.21 0.27
C ALA A 208 0.41 -9.32 1.49
N ILE A 209 1.06 -8.17 1.29
CA ILE A 209 1.44 -7.27 2.41
C ILE A 209 0.24 -6.64 3.13
N HIS A 210 -0.94 -6.64 2.51
CA HIS A 210 -2.15 -6.12 3.14
C HIS A 210 -2.67 -7.04 4.25
N MET A 211 -2.23 -8.29 4.30
CA MET A 211 -2.65 -9.29 5.31
C MET A 211 -4.19 -9.49 5.42
N GLN A 212 -4.93 -9.00 4.44
CA GLN A 212 -6.38 -9.15 4.28
C GLN A 212 -6.65 -10.22 3.21
N PHE A 213 -6.70 -11.46 3.63
CA PHE A 213 -6.69 -12.60 2.74
C PHE A 213 -8.00 -12.78 1.96
N PHE A 214 -9.13 -12.33 2.51
CA PHE A 214 -10.41 -12.38 1.81
C PHE A 214 -10.51 -11.42 0.62
N GLY A 215 -9.66 -10.39 0.58
CA GLY A 215 -9.49 -9.48 -0.55
C GLY A 215 -8.26 -9.76 -1.41
N PHE A 216 -7.55 -10.88 -1.20
CA PHE A 216 -6.27 -11.15 -1.85
C PHE A 216 -6.41 -11.27 -3.38
N LEU A 217 -7.29 -12.16 -3.87
CA LEU A 217 -7.41 -12.45 -5.29
C LEU A 217 -7.86 -11.23 -6.12
N PRO A 218 -8.92 -10.48 -5.75
CA PRO A 218 -9.29 -9.27 -6.49
C PRO A 218 -8.17 -8.24 -6.52
N ARG A 219 -7.47 -8.01 -5.41
CA ARG A 219 -6.35 -7.07 -5.33
C ARG A 219 -5.16 -7.50 -6.19
N PHE A 220 -4.84 -8.79 -6.17
CA PHE A 220 -3.79 -9.37 -7.02
C PHE A 220 -4.12 -9.23 -8.51
N LEU A 221 -5.34 -9.59 -8.93
CA LEU A 221 -5.79 -9.48 -10.32
C LEU A 221 -5.84 -8.04 -10.80
N LEU A 222 -6.34 -7.12 -9.97
CA LEU A 222 -6.29 -5.68 -10.27
C LEU A 222 -4.85 -5.17 -10.40
N GLY A 223 -3.94 -5.67 -9.56
CA GLY A 223 -2.52 -5.35 -9.64
C GLY A 223 -1.86 -5.79 -10.95
N ILE A 224 -2.34 -6.88 -11.56
CA ILE A 224 -1.86 -7.34 -12.88
C ILE A 224 -2.45 -6.50 -14.02
N LEU A 225 -3.71 -6.07 -13.89
CA LEU A 225 -4.43 -5.33 -14.93
C LEU A 225 -4.00 -3.87 -15.04
N LEU A 226 -3.63 -3.24 -13.95
CA LEU A 226 -3.22 -1.84 -13.84
C LEU A 226 -1.70 -1.68 -13.97
#